data_6149c95aaf6911fa78f119328ed11de2
#
_entry.id   6149c95aaf6911fa78f119328ed11de2
#
_cell.length_a   1.000
_cell.length_b   1.000
_cell.length_c   1.000
_cell.angle_alpha   90.00
_cell.angle_beta   90.00
_cell.angle_gamma   90.00
#
_symmetry.space_group_name_H-M   'P 1'
#
loop_
_entity.id
_entity.type
_entity.pdbx_description
1 polymer ?
#
loop_
_entity_poly.entity_id
_entity_poly.type
_entity_poly.pdbx_seq_one_letter_code
_entity_poly.pdbx_strand_id
1 'polypeptide(L)'
;MIRLEALSRHFDGHAAVEDVSLEIPEGTLQVLIGPSGCGKSTLLRLINRLIAPTTGRVLLDGVDTATLAPEALRRRIGYVIQGTGLFPHLTVAENIAVVPRLLGWPKAARRQRVEALMELVRLEPALATRYPAALSGGQQQRVGIARALAADPALLLMDESFSALDPVTRRQLQAALLDIQQRVRKTIVFVTHDMEEAVRLGDRIALMQDGRLVQNGPPDALLRHPVNAFAAAFVGEERALMRLARHSVADFMRTEPPFPLAAPAVSANLPARQALSRLLDGQPVLLVTGPSGEAVGQIALQDFAQE
;
A
#
# COMPACT_ATOMS: atom_id res chain seq x y z
N MET A 1 -1.28 -0.17 16.96
CA MET A 1 -1.94 1.11 16.61
C MET A 1 -0.94 2.25 16.65
N ILE A 2 -0.98 3.19 15.68
CA ILE A 2 -0.11 4.38 15.66
C ILE A 2 -0.98 5.61 15.82
N ARG A 3 -0.54 6.56 16.65
CA ARG A 3 -1.21 7.86 16.79
C ARG A 3 -0.18 8.98 16.71
N LEU A 4 -0.43 9.94 15.85
CA LEU A 4 0.29 11.20 15.74
C LEU A 4 -0.55 12.26 16.43
N GLU A 5 0.03 13.03 17.34
CA GLU A 5 -0.69 14.06 18.10
C GLU A 5 0.00 15.41 17.89
N ALA A 6 -0.68 16.32 17.18
CA ALA A 6 -0.26 17.68 16.87
C ALA A 6 1.21 17.76 16.40
N LEU A 7 1.59 16.80 15.52
CA LEU A 7 2.98 16.59 15.13
C LEU A 7 3.44 17.65 14.15
N SER A 8 4.51 18.36 14.50
CA SER A 8 5.10 19.39 13.64
C SER A 8 6.60 19.20 13.47
N ARG A 9 7.12 19.58 12.31
CA ARG A 9 8.55 19.67 12.03
C ARG A 9 8.88 20.85 11.16
N HIS A 10 9.73 21.73 11.67
CA HIS A 10 10.26 22.89 10.94
C HIS A 10 11.74 22.69 10.61
N PHE A 11 12.15 23.12 9.41
CA PHE A 11 13.53 23.20 8.96
C PHE A 11 13.79 24.64 8.50
N ASP A 12 14.74 25.33 9.09
CA ASP A 12 15.14 26.70 8.73
C ASP A 12 13.96 27.66 8.55
N GLY A 13 12.97 27.56 9.44
CA GLY A 13 11.76 28.39 9.41
C GLY A 13 10.63 27.89 8.51
N HIS A 14 10.86 26.84 7.71
CA HIS A 14 9.83 26.22 6.86
C HIS A 14 9.16 25.04 7.57
N ALA A 15 7.83 25.04 7.60
CA ALA A 15 7.06 23.93 8.12
C ALA A 15 7.01 22.79 7.09
N ALA A 16 7.79 21.73 7.32
CA ALA A 16 7.72 20.53 6.49
C ALA A 16 6.55 19.61 6.91
N VAL A 17 6.18 19.65 8.18
CA VAL A 17 4.99 19.02 8.77
C VAL A 17 4.43 20.01 9.79
N GLU A 18 3.13 20.24 9.78
CA GLU A 18 2.47 21.26 10.60
C GLU A 18 1.17 20.73 11.20
N ASP A 19 1.12 20.57 12.51
CA ASP A 19 -0.04 20.19 13.31
C ASP A 19 -0.78 18.93 12.77
N VAL A 20 -0.02 17.90 12.41
CA VAL A 20 -0.60 16.66 11.88
C VAL A 20 -1.03 15.77 13.04
N SER A 21 -2.34 15.52 13.11
CA SER A 21 -2.95 14.52 13.98
C SER A 21 -3.58 13.43 13.13
N LEU A 22 -3.13 12.18 13.33
CA LEU A 22 -3.56 11.04 12.55
C LEU A 22 -3.54 9.77 13.38
N GLU A 23 -4.64 9.03 13.33
CA GLU A 23 -4.74 7.71 13.94
C GLU A 23 -4.74 6.63 12.85
N ILE A 24 -3.84 5.65 13.00
CA ILE A 24 -3.68 4.52 12.09
C ILE A 24 -4.00 3.24 12.87
N PRO A 25 -5.17 2.62 12.58
CA PRO A 25 -5.56 1.38 13.25
C PRO A 25 -4.57 0.24 12.98
N GLU A 26 -4.52 -0.70 13.90
CA GLU A 26 -3.72 -1.91 13.74
C GLU A 26 -4.21 -2.74 12.54
N GLY A 27 -3.27 -3.33 11.80
CA GLY A 27 -3.57 -4.20 10.67
C GLY A 27 -4.06 -3.49 9.42
N THR A 28 -4.08 -2.14 9.39
CA THR A 28 -4.52 -1.36 8.22
C THR A 28 -3.34 -0.94 7.35
N LEU A 29 -3.61 -0.80 6.05
CA LEU A 29 -2.74 -0.13 5.09
C LEU A 29 -3.17 1.33 4.95
N GLN A 30 -2.48 2.23 5.65
CA GLN A 30 -2.67 3.67 5.55
C GLN A 30 -1.79 4.23 4.45
N VAL A 31 -2.37 4.82 3.43
CA VAL A 31 -1.63 5.54 2.40
C VAL A 31 -1.49 7.02 2.78
N LEU A 32 -0.29 7.57 2.62
CA LEU A 32 -0.02 9.01 2.65
C LEU A 32 0.17 9.49 1.22
N ILE A 33 -0.65 10.43 0.78
CA ILE A 33 -0.62 10.95 -0.59
C ILE A 33 -0.65 12.47 -0.59
N GLY A 34 -0.17 13.08 -1.68
CA GLY A 34 -0.16 14.52 -1.89
C GLY A 34 0.96 14.94 -2.83
N PRO A 35 1.05 16.23 -3.21
CA PRO A 35 2.09 16.75 -4.09
C PRO A 35 3.52 16.47 -3.60
N SER A 36 4.49 16.55 -4.50
CA SER A 36 5.89 16.47 -4.11
C SER A 36 6.24 17.61 -3.15
N GLY A 37 7.01 17.29 -2.09
CA GLY A 37 7.39 18.28 -1.08
C GLY A 37 6.33 18.53 0.02
N CYS A 38 5.12 17.97 -0.02
CA CYS A 38 4.08 18.23 0.99
C CYS A 38 4.31 17.57 2.36
N GLY A 39 5.47 16.95 2.63
CA GLY A 39 5.83 16.45 3.96
C GLY A 39 5.67 14.95 4.19
N LYS A 40 5.23 14.13 3.23
CA LYS A 40 4.98 12.69 3.39
C LYS A 40 6.19 11.90 3.90
N SER A 41 7.33 11.98 3.23
CA SER A 41 8.57 11.30 3.63
C SER A 41 9.12 11.87 4.95
N THR A 42 8.89 13.16 5.21
CA THR A 42 9.21 13.76 6.51
C THR A 42 8.37 13.14 7.62
N LEU A 43 7.07 12.94 7.40
CA LEU A 43 6.17 12.29 8.34
C LEU A 43 6.60 10.84 8.63
N LEU A 44 7.00 10.06 7.61
CA LEU A 44 7.57 8.73 7.81
C LEU A 44 8.83 8.76 8.67
N ARG A 45 9.73 9.73 8.43
CA ARG A 45 10.97 9.88 9.20
C ARG A 45 10.72 10.31 10.64
N LEU A 46 9.65 11.06 10.92
CA LEU A 46 9.20 11.38 12.28
C LEU A 46 8.68 10.12 12.99
N ILE A 47 7.83 9.31 12.33
CA ILE A 47 7.31 8.05 12.88
C ILE A 47 8.47 7.10 13.28
N ASN A 48 9.50 7.01 12.43
CA ASN A 48 10.67 6.14 12.65
C ASN A 48 11.77 6.80 13.50
N ARG A 49 11.52 8.02 14.00
CA ARG A 49 12.53 8.82 14.73
C ARG A 49 13.89 8.91 14.03
N LEU A 50 13.90 8.94 12.70
CA LEU A 50 15.08 9.36 11.94
C LEU A 50 15.32 10.86 12.08
N ILE A 51 14.26 11.62 12.32
CA ILE A 51 14.27 13.03 12.71
C ILE A 51 13.38 13.21 13.94
N ALA A 52 13.71 14.17 14.80
CA ALA A 52 12.89 14.52 15.95
C ALA A 52 11.79 15.52 15.54
N PRO A 53 10.58 15.47 16.11
CA PRO A 53 9.58 16.52 15.92
C PRO A 53 10.02 17.83 16.58
N THR A 54 9.50 18.96 16.08
CA THR A 54 9.62 20.27 16.74
C THR A 54 8.60 20.37 17.87
N THR A 55 7.37 19.92 17.60
CA THR A 55 6.29 19.82 18.60
C THR A 55 5.47 18.56 18.34
N GLY A 56 4.63 18.20 19.30
CA GLY A 56 3.79 17.01 19.23
C GLY A 56 4.55 15.72 19.52
N ARG A 57 3.88 14.59 19.34
CA ARG A 57 4.46 13.27 19.64
C ARG A 57 3.89 12.17 18.75
N VAL A 58 4.61 11.06 18.70
CA VAL A 58 4.23 9.82 18.03
C VAL A 58 4.05 8.74 19.09
N LEU A 59 2.88 8.14 19.14
CA LEU A 59 2.58 6.99 19.99
C LEU A 59 2.55 5.72 19.14
N LEU A 60 3.27 4.69 19.59
CA LEU A 60 3.21 3.34 19.04
C LEU A 60 2.67 2.41 20.13
N ASP A 61 1.50 1.83 19.90
CA ASP A 61 0.78 1.01 20.88
C ASP A 61 0.58 1.71 22.23
N GLY A 62 0.28 3.01 22.20
CA GLY A 62 0.10 3.86 23.38
C GLY A 62 1.39 4.35 24.03
N VAL A 63 2.55 3.88 23.60
CA VAL A 63 3.86 4.29 24.15
C VAL A 63 4.43 5.44 23.32
N ASP A 64 4.81 6.54 23.98
CA ASP A 64 5.49 7.64 23.30
C ASP A 64 6.85 7.17 22.79
N THR A 65 7.04 7.25 21.47
CA THR A 65 8.30 6.82 20.85
C THR A 65 9.52 7.61 21.32
N ALA A 66 9.32 8.83 21.87
CA ALA A 66 10.41 9.64 22.42
C ALA A 66 11.03 9.01 23.67
N THR A 67 10.30 8.19 24.41
CA THR A 67 10.78 7.52 25.62
C THR A 67 11.61 6.27 25.34
N LEU A 68 11.55 5.75 24.10
CA LEU A 68 12.28 4.56 23.70
C LEU A 68 13.69 4.92 23.19
N ALA A 69 14.66 4.02 23.35
CA ALA A 69 15.92 4.14 22.63
C ALA A 69 15.67 4.05 21.11
N PRO A 70 16.26 4.95 20.29
CA PRO A 70 15.99 4.97 18.83
C PRO A 70 16.25 3.64 18.15
N GLU A 71 17.28 2.91 18.53
CA GLU A 71 17.63 1.61 18.00
C GLU A 71 16.59 0.55 18.35
N ALA A 72 16.08 0.57 19.59
CA ALA A 72 15.03 -0.35 20.04
C ALA A 72 13.71 -0.10 19.28
N LEU A 73 13.35 1.16 19.06
CA LEU A 73 12.19 1.54 18.26
C LEU A 73 12.34 1.04 16.81
N ARG A 74 13.46 1.37 16.14
CA ARG A 74 13.68 1.03 14.73
C ARG A 74 13.76 -0.47 14.47
N ARG A 75 14.15 -1.27 15.46
CA ARG A 75 14.11 -2.74 15.36
C ARG A 75 12.69 -3.31 15.36
N ARG A 76 11.71 -2.54 15.84
CA ARG A 76 10.28 -2.90 15.84
C ARG A 76 9.56 -2.42 14.58
N ILE A 77 10.23 -1.64 13.72
CA ILE A 77 9.69 -1.02 12.51
C ILE A 77 10.45 -1.56 11.30
N GLY A 78 9.73 -2.16 10.36
CA GLY A 78 10.27 -2.45 9.04
C GLY A 78 10.26 -1.18 8.20
N TYR A 79 11.34 -0.89 7.47
CA TYR A 79 11.41 0.29 6.64
C TYR A 79 11.90 -0.04 5.24
N VAL A 80 11.05 0.23 4.24
CA VAL A 80 11.38 0.16 2.81
C VAL A 80 11.58 1.59 2.34
N ILE A 81 12.83 1.98 2.12
CA ILE A 81 13.18 3.33 1.66
C ILE A 81 12.94 3.48 0.16
N GLN A 82 12.86 4.71 -0.29
CA GLN A 82 12.84 5.06 -1.72
C GLN A 82 14.05 4.45 -2.42
N GLY A 83 13.82 3.76 -3.53
CA GLY A 83 14.79 2.85 -4.11
C GLY A 83 14.87 1.53 -3.33
N THR A 84 15.81 0.66 -3.65
CA THR A 84 15.88 -0.66 -3.00
C THR A 84 16.66 -0.64 -1.69
N GLY A 85 17.63 0.27 -1.56
CA GLY A 85 18.50 0.41 -0.38
C GLY A 85 19.19 -0.89 0.05
N LEU A 86 19.36 -1.84 -0.87
CA LEU A 86 20.04 -3.10 -0.58
C LEU A 86 21.54 -2.87 -0.40
N PHE A 87 22.16 -3.65 0.48
CA PHE A 87 23.62 -3.66 0.65
C PHE A 87 24.24 -4.38 -0.56
N PRO A 88 25.00 -3.69 -1.44
CA PRO A 88 25.47 -4.26 -2.70
C PRO A 88 26.50 -5.39 -2.51
N HIS A 89 27.20 -5.40 -1.38
CA HIS A 89 28.22 -6.40 -1.01
C HIS A 89 27.65 -7.59 -0.25
N LEU A 90 26.36 -7.63 0.00
CA LEU A 90 25.67 -8.76 0.64
C LEU A 90 24.79 -9.49 -0.38
N THR A 91 24.71 -10.80 -0.25
CA THR A 91 23.78 -11.62 -1.03
C THR A 91 22.33 -11.32 -0.67
N VAL A 92 21.36 -11.84 -1.43
CA VAL A 92 19.92 -11.73 -1.13
C VAL A 92 19.63 -12.27 0.28
N ALA A 93 20.11 -13.47 0.59
CA ALA A 93 19.88 -14.08 1.90
C ALA A 93 20.49 -13.26 3.04
N GLU A 94 21.68 -12.72 2.84
CA GLU A 94 22.34 -11.86 3.82
C GLU A 94 21.64 -10.51 3.98
N ASN A 95 21.16 -9.89 2.89
CA ASN A 95 20.33 -8.68 2.94
C ASN A 95 19.06 -8.89 3.78
N ILE A 96 18.33 -9.98 3.55
CA ILE A 96 17.13 -10.31 4.31
C ILE A 96 17.50 -10.58 5.78
N ALA A 97 18.59 -11.25 6.07
CA ALA A 97 19.01 -11.65 7.40
C ALA A 97 19.67 -10.52 8.23
N VAL A 98 19.87 -9.31 7.68
CA VAL A 98 20.59 -8.22 8.39
C VAL A 98 19.99 -7.93 9.76
N VAL A 99 18.68 -7.67 9.83
CA VAL A 99 18.03 -7.29 11.10
C VAL A 99 17.97 -8.46 12.07
N PRO A 100 17.57 -9.68 11.70
CA PRO A 100 17.67 -10.86 12.57
C PRO A 100 19.09 -11.11 13.09
N ARG A 101 20.13 -10.85 12.26
CA ARG A 101 21.53 -10.95 12.69
C ARG A 101 21.88 -9.93 13.74
N LEU A 102 21.47 -8.68 13.58
CA LEU A 102 21.66 -7.60 14.58
C LEU A 102 20.90 -7.87 15.87
N LEU A 103 19.80 -8.61 15.81
CA LEU A 103 19.03 -9.07 16.98
C LEU A 103 19.63 -10.32 17.64
N GLY A 104 20.75 -10.85 17.15
CA GLY A 104 21.39 -12.03 17.72
C GLY A 104 20.69 -13.36 17.44
N TRP A 105 19.82 -13.44 16.43
CA TRP A 105 19.12 -14.69 16.13
C TRP A 105 20.10 -15.81 15.76
N PRO A 106 19.88 -17.05 16.20
CA PRO A 106 20.69 -18.20 15.83
C PRO A 106 20.74 -18.39 14.31
N LYS A 107 21.86 -18.91 13.79
CA LYS A 107 22.07 -19.12 12.33
C LYS A 107 20.95 -19.94 11.69
N ALA A 108 20.50 -21.01 12.38
CA ALA A 108 19.41 -21.87 11.89
C ALA A 108 18.08 -21.10 11.76
N ALA A 109 17.70 -20.33 12.79
CA ALA A 109 16.48 -19.53 12.76
C ALA A 109 16.51 -18.45 11.67
N ARG A 110 17.66 -17.79 11.46
CA ARG A 110 17.85 -16.82 10.36
C ARG A 110 17.66 -17.47 9.01
N ARG A 111 18.24 -18.66 8.79
CA ARG A 111 18.11 -19.39 7.52
C ARG A 111 16.64 -19.75 7.25
N GLN A 112 15.95 -20.33 8.22
CA GLN A 112 14.53 -20.67 8.10
C GLN A 112 13.67 -19.42 7.82
N ARG A 113 13.97 -18.31 8.49
CA ARG A 113 13.24 -17.04 8.27
C ARG A 113 13.47 -16.49 6.87
N VAL A 114 14.69 -16.56 6.35
CA VAL A 114 15.01 -16.14 4.98
C VAL A 114 14.24 -16.98 3.96
N GLU A 115 14.25 -18.31 4.10
CA GLU A 115 13.53 -19.23 3.21
C GLU A 115 12.03 -18.91 3.19
N ALA A 116 11.41 -18.79 4.36
CA ALA A 116 9.99 -18.43 4.49
C ALA A 116 9.64 -17.04 3.88
N LEU A 117 10.52 -16.05 4.04
CA LEU A 117 10.30 -14.72 3.47
C LEU A 117 10.52 -14.69 1.97
N MET A 118 11.48 -15.42 1.42
CA MET A 118 11.66 -15.55 -0.03
C MET A 118 10.43 -16.17 -0.68
N GLU A 119 9.85 -17.21 -0.06
CA GLU A 119 8.58 -17.79 -0.50
C GLU A 119 7.43 -16.78 -0.42
N LEU A 120 7.29 -16.07 0.71
CA LEU A 120 6.25 -15.07 0.92
C LEU A 120 6.26 -13.98 -0.16
N VAL A 121 7.45 -13.48 -0.52
CA VAL A 121 7.61 -12.44 -1.56
C VAL A 121 7.77 -13.02 -2.97
N ARG A 122 7.60 -14.33 -3.14
CA ARG A 122 7.69 -15.05 -4.43
C ARG A 122 9.03 -14.84 -5.13
N LEU A 123 10.11 -14.96 -4.40
CA LEU A 123 11.47 -15.02 -4.92
C LEU A 123 11.93 -16.48 -5.04
N GLU A 124 12.54 -16.82 -6.18
CA GLU A 124 13.10 -18.15 -6.40
C GLU A 124 14.23 -18.46 -5.41
N PRO A 125 14.27 -19.64 -4.78
CA PRO A 125 15.32 -20.02 -3.82
C PRO A 125 16.75 -19.90 -4.39
N ALA A 126 16.92 -20.12 -5.69
CA ALA A 126 18.21 -19.99 -6.37
C ALA A 126 18.81 -18.57 -6.32
N LEU A 127 17.98 -17.56 -6.07
CA LEU A 127 18.43 -16.17 -5.93
C LEU A 127 19.07 -15.88 -4.58
N ALA A 128 18.94 -16.76 -3.58
CA ALA A 128 19.44 -16.53 -2.22
C ALA A 128 20.93 -16.16 -2.15
N THR A 129 21.74 -16.75 -3.03
CA THR A 129 23.20 -16.53 -3.12
C THR A 129 23.63 -15.45 -4.09
N ARG A 130 22.68 -14.83 -4.81
CA ARG A 130 22.97 -13.76 -5.77
C ARG A 130 23.13 -12.42 -5.05
N TYR A 131 23.89 -11.53 -5.67
CA TYR A 131 24.06 -10.14 -5.24
C TYR A 131 23.03 -9.23 -5.89
N PRO A 132 22.69 -8.08 -5.29
CA PRO A 132 21.70 -7.15 -5.84
C PRO A 132 21.92 -6.77 -7.30
N ALA A 133 23.16 -6.61 -7.74
CA ALA A 133 23.50 -6.26 -9.13
C ALA A 133 23.02 -7.31 -10.17
N ALA A 134 22.81 -8.57 -9.76
CA ALA A 134 22.33 -9.64 -10.63
C ALA A 134 20.80 -9.79 -10.64
N LEU A 135 20.07 -8.87 -10.00
CA LEU A 135 18.61 -8.90 -9.86
C LEU A 135 17.95 -7.82 -10.72
N SER A 136 16.74 -8.11 -11.22
CA SER A 136 15.85 -7.07 -11.77
C SER A 136 15.39 -6.10 -10.67
N GLY A 137 14.95 -4.88 -11.06
CA GLY A 137 14.44 -3.88 -10.10
C GLY A 137 13.29 -4.42 -9.25
N GLY A 138 12.36 -5.19 -9.85
CA GLY A 138 11.28 -5.83 -9.11
C GLY A 138 11.75 -6.91 -8.14
N GLN A 139 12.77 -7.69 -8.48
CA GLN A 139 13.37 -8.66 -7.57
C GLN A 139 14.09 -7.95 -6.41
N GLN A 140 14.83 -6.88 -6.69
CA GLN A 140 15.47 -6.07 -5.64
C GLN A 140 14.42 -5.50 -4.68
N GLN A 141 13.28 -5.01 -5.18
CA GLN A 141 12.20 -4.49 -4.36
C GLN A 141 11.60 -5.57 -3.46
N ARG A 142 11.38 -6.79 -3.99
CA ARG A 142 10.93 -7.95 -3.18
C ARG A 142 11.92 -8.28 -2.06
N VAL A 143 13.23 -8.24 -2.33
CA VAL A 143 14.27 -8.41 -1.29
C VAL A 143 14.16 -7.31 -0.24
N GLY A 144 13.95 -6.06 -0.63
CA GLY A 144 13.74 -4.93 0.29
C GLY A 144 12.54 -5.13 1.21
N ILE A 145 11.41 -5.60 0.68
CA ILE A 145 10.20 -5.93 1.46
C ILE A 145 10.50 -7.10 2.42
N ALA A 146 11.11 -8.17 1.92
CA ALA A 146 11.48 -9.33 2.75
C ALA A 146 12.41 -8.93 3.90
N ARG A 147 13.41 -8.08 3.64
CA ARG A 147 14.31 -7.53 4.67
C ARG A 147 13.55 -6.72 5.72
N ALA A 148 12.62 -5.88 5.30
CA ALA A 148 11.82 -5.07 6.21
C ALA A 148 10.92 -5.93 7.11
N LEU A 149 10.43 -7.08 6.61
CA LEU A 149 9.60 -8.05 7.35
C LEU A 149 10.42 -9.04 8.20
N ALA A 150 11.76 -9.06 8.06
CA ALA A 150 12.59 -10.14 8.59
C ALA A 150 12.53 -10.30 10.11
N ALA A 151 12.48 -9.20 10.84
CA ALA A 151 12.38 -9.21 12.32
C ALA A 151 10.93 -9.30 12.83
N ASP A 152 9.97 -9.59 11.96
CA ASP A 152 8.54 -9.64 12.28
C ASP A 152 8.01 -8.33 12.92
N PRO A 153 8.23 -7.16 12.29
CA PRO A 153 7.84 -5.88 12.85
C PRO A 153 6.33 -5.75 12.98
N ALA A 154 5.86 -4.95 13.95
CA ALA A 154 4.45 -4.59 14.08
C ALA A 154 4.02 -3.55 13.03
N LEU A 155 4.96 -2.72 12.60
CA LEU A 155 4.76 -1.62 11.66
C LEU A 155 5.72 -1.73 10.48
N LEU A 156 5.19 -1.56 9.26
CA LEU A 156 5.96 -1.43 8.04
C LEU A 156 5.79 -0.02 7.47
N LEU A 157 6.88 0.69 7.27
CA LEU A 157 6.91 1.99 6.59
C LEU A 157 7.47 1.79 5.17
N MET A 158 6.81 2.36 4.17
CA MET A 158 7.20 2.23 2.77
C MET A 158 7.20 3.61 2.11
N ASP A 159 8.36 4.07 1.65
CA ASP A 159 8.53 5.39 1.04
C ASP A 159 8.69 5.26 -0.48
N GLU A 160 7.67 5.63 -1.27
CA GLU A 160 7.63 5.60 -2.74
C GLU A 160 8.23 4.32 -3.37
N SER A 161 7.93 3.18 -2.75
CA SER A 161 8.64 1.92 -3.01
C SER A 161 8.46 1.38 -4.43
N PHE A 162 7.46 1.84 -5.19
CA PHE A 162 7.17 1.32 -6.55
C PHE A 162 7.38 2.36 -7.66
N SER A 163 7.81 3.58 -7.35
CA SER A 163 7.90 4.69 -8.30
C SER A 163 8.86 4.43 -9.47
N ALA A 164 9.96 3.73 -9.22
CA ALA A 164 11.01 3.47 -10.22
C ALA A 164 10.77 2.21 -11.09
N LEU A 165 9.60 1.56 -10.97
CA LEU A 165 9.31 0.31 -11.67
C LEU A 165 8.43 0.55 -12.91
N ASP A 166 8.62 -0.31 -13.92
CA ASP A 166 7.73 -0.36 -15.07
C ASP A 166 6.29 -0.71 -14.65
N PRO A 167 5.26 -0.33 -15.46
CA PRO A 167 3.86 -0.51 -15.07
C PRO A 167 3.42 -1.95 -14.83
N VAL A 168 4.03 -2.94 -15.50
CA VAL A 168 3.68 -4.36 -15.35
C VAL A 168 4.22 -4.89 -14.02
N THR A 169 5.52 -4.68 -13.78
CA THR A 169 6.20 -5.07 -12.53
C THR A 169 5.56 -4.37 -11.33
N ARG A 170 5.23 -3.08 -11.45
CA ARG A 170 4.55 -2.31 -10.39
C ARG A 170 3.23 -2.98 -10.00
N ARG A 171 2.35 -3.29 -10.98
CA ARG A 171 1.06 -3.97 -10.70
C ARG A 171 1.23 -5.33 -10.04
N GLN A 172 2.24 -6.10 -10.45
CA GLN A 172 2.54 -7.40 -9.84
C GLN A 172 2.99 -7.25 -8.38
N LEU A 173 3.81 -6.26 -8.08
CA LEU A 173 4.28 -6.00 -6.71
C LEU A 173 3.19 -5.44 -5.81
N GLN A 174 2.31 -4.59 -6.33
CA GLN A 174 1.12 -4.12 -5.62
C GLN A 174 0.20 -5.30 -5.24
N ALA A 175 -0.07 -6.20 -6.18
CA ALA A 175 -0.86 -7.40 -5.91
C ALA A 175 -0.17 -8.30 -4.85
N ALA A 176 1.15 -8.47 -4.95
CA ALA A 176 1.92 -9.22 -3.96
C ALA A 176 1.89 -8.56 -2.56
N LEU A 177 1.94 -7.22 -2.49
CA LEU A 177 1.84 -6.49 -1.22
C LEU A 177 0.47 -6.70 -0.56
N LEU A 178 -0.61 -6.66 -1.34
CA LEU A 178 -1.97 -6.94 -0.84
C LEU A 178 -2.10 -8.38 -0.33
N ASP A 179 -1.56 -9.36 -1.06
CA ASP A 179 -1.51 -10.77 -0.65
C ASP A 179 -0.72 -10.95 0.67
N ILE A 180 0.44 -10.29 0.77
CA ILE A 180 1.23 -10.26 2.01
C ILE A 180 0.43 -9.64 3.15
N GLN A 181 -0.21 -8.48 2.92
CA GLN A 181 -1.00 -7.78 3.94
C GLN A 181 -2.15 -8.65 4.47
N GLN A 182 -2.87 -9.35 3.60
CA GLN A 182 -3.93 -10.28 4.00
C GLN A 182 -3.42 -11.43 4.87
N ARG A 183 -2.22 -11.95 4.57
CA ARG A 183 -1.63 -13.08 5.30
C ARG A 183 -1.04 -12.68 6.65
N VAL A 184 -0.31 -11.57 6.69
CA VAL A 184 0.46 -11.17 7.89
C VAL A 184 -0.24 -10.10 8.73
N ARG A 185 -1.26 -9.42 8.21
CA ARG A 185 -2.08 -8.39 8.86
C ARG A 185 -1.26 -7.34 9.61
N LYS A 186 -0.12 -6.92 9.03
CA LYS A 186 0.73 -5.87 9.62
C LYS A 186 0.14 -4.50 9.34
N THR A 187 0.38 -3.56 10.25
CA THR A 187 0.11 -2.15 9.98
C THR A 187 1.14 -1.63 8.98
N ILE A 188 0.66 -1.03 7.90
CA ILE A 188 1.53 -0.48 6.84
C ILE A 188 1.23 1.01 6.68
N VAL A 189 2.27 1.85 6.67
CA VAL A 189 2.18 3.23 6.21
C VAL A 189 2.92 3.32 4.89
N PHE A 190 2.18 3.59 3.83
CA PHE A 190 2.66 3.59 2.46
C PHE A 190 2.60 5.01 1.87
N VAL A 191 3.73 5.52 1.40
CA VAL A 191 3.81 6.83 0.73
C VAL A 191 3.81 6.64 -0.78
N THR A 192 2.96 7.38 -1.46
CA THR A 192 2.95 7.50 -2.92
C THR A 192 2.50 8.90 -3.35
N HIS A 193 2.75 9.24 -4.61
CA HIS A 193 2.17 10.39 -5.29
C HIS A 193 1.12 9.98 -6.35
N ASP A 194 0.90 8.68 -6.53
CA ASP A 194 -0.01 8.11 -7.52
C ASP A 194 -1.37 7.78 -6.86
N MET A 195 -2.44 8.46 -7.32
CA MET A 195 -3.79 8.29 -6.77
C MET A 195 -4.39 6.92 -7.09
N GLU A 196 -4.12 6.35 -8.27
CA GLU A 196 -4.57 4.99 -8.60
C GLU A 196 -3.95 3.95 -7.65
N GLU A 197 -2.64 4.13 -7.34
CA GLU A 197 -1.94 3.29 -6.38
C GLU A 197 -2.53 3.42 -4.98
N ALA A 198 -2.78 4.66 -4.52
CA ALA A 198 -3.38 4.93 -3.22
C ALA A 198 -4.77 4.30 -3.08
N VAL A 199 -5.61 4.47 -4.10
CA VAL A 199 -6.96 3.90 -4.14
C VAL A 199 -6.91 2.38 -4.16
N ARG A 200 -5.98 1.79 -4.93
CA ARG A 200 -5.86 0.33 -5.05
C ARG A 200 -5.37 -0.35 -3.79
N LEU A 201 -4.41 0.25 -3.10
CA LEU A 201 -3.71 -0.38 -1.97
C LEU A 201 -4.34 -0.04 -0.62
N GLY A 202 -4.78 1.22 -0.45
CA GLY A 202 -5.12 1.76 0.86
C GLY A 202 -6.46 1.26 1.41
N ASP A 203 -6.46 0.85 2.67
CA ASP A 203 -7.68 0.79 3.47
C ASP A 203 -8.13 2.20 3.84
N ARG A 204 -7.16 3.09 4.07
CA ARG A 204 -7.36 4.51 4.35
C ARG A 204 -6.33 5.35 3.60
N ILE A 205 -6.75 6.54 3.17
CA ILE A 205 -5.90 7.51 2.48
C ILE A 205 -5.86 8.80 3.29
N ALA A 206 -4.67 9.27 3.62
CA ALA A 206 -4.40 10.58 4.21
C ALA A 206 -3.82 11.50 3.13
N LEU A 207 -4.60 12.47 2.69
CA LEU A 207 -4.19 13.48 1.72
C LEU A 207 -3.50 14.62 2.45
N MET A 208 -2.29 14.95 2.04
CA MET A 208 -1.46 16.01 2.61
C MET A 208 -1.25 17.14 1.61
N GLN A 209 -1.22 18.38 2.11
CA GLN A 209 -0.85 19.58 1.39
C GLN A 209 -0.06 20.51 2.33
N ASP A 210 1.05 21.06 1.86
CA ASP A 210 1.85 22.07 2.56
C ASP A 210 2.12 21.73 4.05
N GLY A 211 2.53 20.48 4.30
CA GLY A 211 2.82 19.96 5.63
C GLY A 211 1.61 19.58 6.47
N ARG A 212 0.38 19.83 6.02
CA ARG A 212 -0.85 19.61 6.77
C ARG A 212 -1.65 18.42 6.23
N LEU A 213 -2.42 17.80 7.13
CA LEU A 213 -3.40 16.79 6.76
C LEU A 213 -4.68 17.49 6.27
N VAL A 214 -5.05 17.25 5.01
CA VAL A 214 -6.25 17.84 4.39
C VAL A 214 -7.47 16.95 4.62
N GLN A 215 -7.33 15.66 4.34
CA GLN A 215 -8.42 14.70 4.48
C GLN A 215 -7.85 13.31 4.82
N ASN A 216 -8.53 12.55 5.67
CA ASN A 216 -8.20 11.16 5.97
C ASN A 216 -9.47 10.31 6.03
N GLY A 217 -9.50 9.22 5.28
CA GLY A 217 -10.66 8.35 5.25
C GLY A 217 -10.45 7.14 4.35
N PRO A 218 -11.47 6.27 4.22
CA PRO A 218 -11.46 5.23 3.21
C PRO A 218 -11.41 5.87 1.80
N PRO A 219 -10.83 5.17 0.80
CA PRO A 219 -10.71 5.70 -0.55
C PRO A 219 -12.00 6.25 -1.14
N ASP A 220 -13.13 5.56 -0.94
CA ASP A 220 -14.42 6.00 -1.45
C ASP A 220 -14.86 7.35 -0.88
N ALA A 221 -14.53 7.67 0.37
CA ALA A 221 -14.83 8.96 0.96
C ALA A 221 -14.05 10.10 0.27
N LEU A 222 -12.78 9.89 -0.09
CA LEU A 222 -12.00 10.86 -0.86
C LEU A 222 -12.55 11.05 -2.28
N LEU A 223 -12.94 9.95 -2.92
CA LEU A 223 -13.40 9.96 -4.31
C LEU A 223 -14.79 10.58 -4.45
N ARG A 224 -15.70 10.32 -3.50
CA ARG A 224 -17.09 10.83 -3.52
C ARG A 224 -17.22 12.22 -2.91
N HIS A 225 -16.53 12.48 -1.82
CA HIS A 225 -16.71 13.65 -0.97
C HIS A 225 -15.36 14.33 -0.65
N PRO A 226 -14.67 14.91 -1.66
CA PRO A 226 -13.47 15.70 -1.40
C PRO A 226 -13.85 16.92 -0.56
N VAL A 227 -13.08 17.18 0.52
CA VAL A 227 -13.43 18.21 1.53
C VAL A 227 -13.28 19.65 1.02
N ASN A 228 -12.50 19.87 -0.05
CA ASN A 228 -12.25 21.20 -0.62
C ASN A 228 -11.82 21.10 -2.09
N ALA A 229 -11.64 22.26 -2.72
CA ALA A 229 -11.26 22.36 -4.14
C ALA A 229 -9.90 21.71 -4.43
N PHE A 230 -8.93 21.79 -3.50
CA PHE A 230 -7.64 21.12 -3.66
C PHE A 230 -7.82 19.59 -3.69
N ALA A 231 -8.55 19.02 -2.74
CA ALA A 231 -8.82 17.59 -2.70
C ALA A 231 -9.53 17.12 -3.99
N ALA A 232 -10.52 17.88 -4.45
CA ALA A 232 -11.24 17.60 -5.70
C ALA A 232 -10.31 17.62 -6.93
N ALA A 233 -9.44 18.64 -7.03
CA ALA A 233 -8.47 18.75 -8.11
C ALA A 233 -7.39 17.67 -8.06
N PHE A 234 -6.94 17.29 -6.85
CA PHE A 234 -5.92 16.25 -6.66
C PHE A 234 -6.44 14.86 -7.02
N VAL A 235 -7.68 14.55 -6.66
CA VAL A 235 -8.35 13.30 -7.05
C VAL A 235 -8.57 13.23 -8.56
N GLY A 236 -8.83 14.37 -9.21
CA GLY A 236 -9.02 14.49 -10.64
C GLY A 236 -10.41 14.09 -11.15
N GLU A 237 -10.55 14.14 -12.47
CA GLU A 237 -11.83 13.86 -13.15
C GLU A 237 -12.12 12.36 -13.28
N GLU A 238 -11.09 11.51 -13.27
CA GLU A 238 -11.20 10.05 -13.44
C GLU A 238 -11.66 9.31 -12.17
N ARG A 239 -12.08 10.03 -11.14
CA ARG A 239 -12.48 9.47 -9.84
C ARG A 239 -13.52 8.36 -9.93
N ALA A 240 -14.46 8.46 -10.88
CA ALA A 240 -15.47 7.42 -11.11
C ALA A 240 -14.84 6.12 -11.60
N LEU A 241 -13.87 6.20 -12.53
CA LEU A 241 -13.14 5.04 -13.04
C LEU A 241 -12.22 4.41 -11.97
N MET A 242 -11.64 5.23 -11.10
CA MET A 242 -10.84 4.73 -9.96
C MET A 242 -11.71 3.96 -8.96
N ARG A 243 -12.94 4.43 -8.69
CA ARG A 243 -13.91 3.70 -7.87
C ARG A 243 -14.24 2.34 -8.48
N LEU A 244 -14.57 2.31 -9.77
CA LEU A 244 -14.88 1.06 -10.48
C LEU A 244 -13.72 0.05 -10.47
N ALA A 245 -12.48 0.49 -10.30
CA ALA A 245 -11.34 -0.40 -10.17
C ALA A 245 -11.27 -1.14 -8.80
N ARG A 246 -11.94 -0.60 -7.77
CA ARG A 246 -12.02 -1.21 -6.43
C ARG A 246 -13.21 -2.16 -6.26
N HIS A 247 -14.26 -1.92 -7.00
CA HIS A 247 -15.49 -2.68 -6.93
C HIS A 247 -15.47 -3.87 -7.90
N SER A 248 -16.18 -4.91 -7.53
CA SER A 248 -16.42 -6.07 -8.39
C SER A 248 -17.70 -5.89 -9.20
N VAL A 249 -17.90 -6.74 -10.20
CA VAL A 249 -19.15 -6.81 -10.95
C VAL A 249 -20.33 -7.09 -10.03
N ALA A 250 -20.12 -7.87 -8.96
CA ALA A 250 -21.16 -8.20 -7.99
C ALA A 250 -21.78 -6.96 -7.31
N ASP A 251 -21.01 -5.87 -7.18
CA ASP A 251 -21.48 -4.64 -6.53
C ASP A 251 -22.45 -3.82 -7.41
N PHE A 252 -22.52 -4.12 -8.72
CA PHE A 252 -23.33 -3.38 -9.70
C PHE A 252 -24.33 -4.26 -10.46
N MET A 253 -24.18 -5.60 -10.42
CA MET A 253 -25.00 -6.50 -11.21
C MET A 253 -26.47 -6.48 -10.74
N ARG A 254 -27.38 -6.68 -11.68
CA ARG A 254 -28.77 -7.01 -11.40
C ARG A 254 -28.90 -8.52 -11.20
N THR A 255 -29.57 -8.93 -10.13
CA THR A 255 -29.75 -10.34 -9.75
C THR A 255 -31.12 -10.90 -10.14
N GLU A 256 -31.99 -10.09 -10.74
CA GLU A 256 -33.32 -10.49 -11.15
C GLU A 256 -33.31 -11.19 -12.51
N PRO A 257 -33.86 -12.42 -12.65
CA PRO A 257 -34.04 -13.09 -13.92
C PRO A 257 -35.14 -12.39 -14.79
N PRO A 258 -35.17 -12.62 -16.12
CA PRO A 258 -34.35 -13.59 -16.86
C PRO A 258 -32.93 -13.11 -17.17
N PHE A 259 -31.97 -14.05 -17.18
CA PHE A 259 -30.60 -13.74 -17.52
C PHE A 259 -30.30 -14.01 -19.00
N PRO A 260 -29.43 -13.19 -19.66
CA PRO A 260 -29.08 -13.35 -21.07
C PRO A 260 -28.05 -14.47 -21.26
N LEU A 261 -28.49 -15.73 -21.22
CA LEU A 261 -27.60 -16.91 -21.26
C LEU A 261 -26.73 -16.99 -22.51
N ALA A 262 -27.10 -16.32 -23.60
CA ALA A 262 -26.29 -16.23 -24.82
C ALA A 262 -25.25 -15.08 -24.79
N ALA A 263 -25.26 -14.21 -23.76
CA ALA A 263 -24.30 -13.14 -23.63
C ALA A 263 -22.93 -13.63 -23.14
N PRO A 264 -21.85 -12.93 -23.47
CA PRO A 264 -20.53 -13.24 -22.94
C PRO A 264 -20.53 -13.26 -21.40
N ALA A 265 -19.97 -14.32 -20.82
CA ALA A 265 -19.94 -14.50 -19.37
C ALA A 265 -18.73 -13.81 -18.73
N VAL A 266 -18.95 -13.26 -17.53
CA VAL A 266 -17.91 -12.71 -16.65
C VAL A 266 -18.12 -13.18 -15.22
N SER A 267 -17.04 -13.34 -14.47
CA SER A 267 -17.13 -13.67 -13.05
C SER A 267 -17.71 -12.49 -12.25
N ALA A 268 -18.53 -12.77 -11.25
CA ALA A 268 -18.99 -11.80 -10.26
C ALA A 268 -17.84 -11.04 -9.56
N ASN A 269 -16.69 -11.71 -9.41
CA ASN A 269 -15.48 -11.13 -8.80
C ASN A 269 -14.61 -10.33 -9.80
N LEU A 270 -15.00 -10.24 -11.09
CA LEU A 270 -14.27 -9.41 -12.05
C LEU A 270 -14.32 -7.94 -11.60
N PRO A 271 -13.19 -7.18 -11.65
CA PRO A 271 -13.24 -5.73 -11.39
C PRO A 271 -14.25 -5.04 -12.30
N ALA A 272 -15.11 -4.20 -11.73
CA ALA A 272 -16.20 -3.51 -12.45
C ALA A 272 -15.67 -2.68 -13.63
N ARG A 273 -14.49 -2.05 -13.49
CA ARG A 273 -13.81 -1.32 -14.59
C ARG A 273 -13.54 -2.23 -15.81
N GLN A 274 -13.23 -3.53 -15.61
CA GLN A 274 -13.00 -4.45 -16.72
C GLN A 274 -14.31 -4.86 -17.41
N ALA A 275 -15.38 -5.02 -16.65
CA ALA A 275 -16.72 -5.25 -17.23
C ALA A 275 -17.18 -4.03 -18.03
N LEU A 276 -16.98 -2.82 -17.49
CA LEU A 276 -17.27 -1.56 -18.21
C LEU A 276 -16.52 -1.51 -19.56
N SER A 277 -15.23 -1.85 -19.58
CA SER A 277 -14.44 -1.87 -20.83
C SER A 277 -15.07 -2.80 -21.86
N ARG A 278 -15.46 -4.03 -21.48
CA ARG A 278 -16.09 -5.00 -22.41
C ARG A 278 -17.43 -4.51 -22.94
N LEU A 279 -18.22 -3.83 -22.11
CA LEU A 279 -19.49 -3.24 -22.55
C LEU A 279 -19.27 -2.10 -23.55
N LEU A 280 -18.24 -1.25 -23.31
CA LEU A 280 -17.85 -0.19 -24.25
C LEU A 280 -17.26 -0.72 -25.55
N ASP A 281 -16.66 -1.92 -25.55
CA ASP A 281 -16.18 -2.63 -26.76
C ASP A 281 -17.32 -3.26 -27.60
N GLY A 282 -18.59 -2.90 -27.29
CA GLY A 282 -19.75 -3.25 -28.09
C GLY A 282 -20.61 -4.41 -27.55
N GLN A 283 -20.36 -4.88 -26.35
CA GLN A 283 -21.23 -5.86 -25.70
C GLN A 283 -22.42 -5.14 -25.04
N PRO A 284 -23.67 -5.41 -25.41
CA PRO A 284 -24.83 -4.67 -24.84
C PRO A 284 -25.09 -5.06 -23.38
N VAL A 285 -24.76 -6.31 -23.01
CA VAL A 285 -24.95 -6.89 -21.69
C VAL A 285 -23.94 -8.02 -21.48
N LEU A 286 -23.53 -8.25 -20.24
CA LEU A 286 -22.71 -9.41 -19.86
C LEU A 286 -23.51 -10.28 -18.88
N LEU A 287 -23.42 -11.59 -19.05
CA LEU A 287 -23.90 -12.58 -18.09
C LEU A 287 -22.90 -12.64 -16.91
N VAL A 288 -23.41 -12.58 -15.69
CA VAL A 288 -22.55 -12.69 -14.50
C VAL A 288 -22.67 -14.11 -13.93
N THR A 289 -21.50 -14.73 -13.74
CA THR A 289 -21.42 -16.09 -13.19
C THR A 289 -20.80 -16.12 -11.82
N GLY A 290 -21.30 -16.99 -10.96
CA GLY A 290 -20.75 -17.34 -9.66
C GLY A 290 -19.53 -18.27 -9.76
N PRO A 291 -18.96 -18.66 -8.58
CA PRO A 291 -17.75 -19.50 -8.54
C PRO A 291 -17.91 -20.89 -9.18
N SER A 292 -19.12 -21.46 -9.22
CA SER A 292 -19.42 -22.76 -9.81
C SER A 292 -19.85 -22.66 -11.30
N GLY A 293 -19.82 -21.43 -11.88
CA GLY A 293 -20.22 -21.19 -13.26
C GLY A 293 -21.72 -20.99 -13.46
N GLU A 294 -22.52 -21.00 -12.39
CA GLU A 294 -23.95 -20.71 -12.42
C GLU A 294 -24.22 -19.24 -12.75
N ALA A 295 -25.32 -18.97 -13.46
CA ALA A 295 -25.77 -17.63 -13.74
C ALA A 295 -26.33 -16.98 -12.47
N VAL A 296 -25.68 -15.91 -11.97
CA VAL A 296 -26.06 -15.20 -10.74
C VAL A 296 -26.55 -13.79 -10.97
N GLY A 297 -26.36 -13.25 -12.20
CA GLY A 297 -26.77 -11.89 -12.52
C GLY A 297 -26.48 -11.49 -13.95
N GLN A 298 -26.69 -10.24 -14.24
CA GLN A 298 -26.36 -9.57 -15.48
C GLN A 298 -25.91 -8.14 -15.23
N ILE A 299 -25.09 -7.58 -16.12
CA ILE A 299 -24.61 -6.20 -16.04
C ILE A 299 -24.60 -5.54 -17.41
N ALA A 300 -25.07 -4.29 -17.48
CA ALA A 300 -25.10 -3.44 -18.66
C ALA A 300 -24.56 -2.04 -18.31
N LEU A 301 -24.34 -1.18 -19.31
CA LEU A 301 -23.81 0.18 -19.10
C LEU A 301 -24.65 1.01 -18.13
N GLN A 302 -25.97 0.89 -18.17
CA GLN A 302 -26.88 1.62 -17.30
C GLN A 302 -26.70 1.29 -15.80
N ASP A 303 -26.20 0.11 -15.48
CA ASP A 303 -26.03 -0.34 -14.08
C ASP A 303 -24.90 0.40 -13.37
N PHE A 304 -23.98 1.00 -14.11
CA PHE A 304 -22.91 1.86 -13.59
C PHE A 304 -23.34 3.32 -13.32
N ALA A 305 -24.52 3.73 -13.81
CA ALA A 305 -25.02 5.10 -13.68
C ALA A 305 -25.93 5.30 -12.45
N GLN A 306 -26.21 4.25 -11.67
CA GLN A 306 -27.17 4.29 -10.55
C GLN A 306 -26.55 4.69 -9.20
N GLU A 307 -25.32 5.23 -9.17
CA GLU A 307 -24.65 5.70 -7.95
C GLU A 307 -24.39 7.23 -7.92
#